data_cdad823f836f07111c9d4d331dbbd0b3
#
_entry.id   cdad823f836f07111c9d4d331dbbd0b3
#
_cell.length_a   1.000
_cell.length_b   1.000
_cell.length_c   1.000
_cell.angle_alpha   90.00
_cell.angle_beta   90.00
_cell.angle_gamma   90.00
#
_symmetry.space_group_name_H-M   'P 1'
#
loop_
_entity.id
_entity.type
_entity.pdbx_description
1 polymer ?
#
loop_
_entity_poly.entity_id
_entity_poly.type
_entity_poly.pdbx_seq_one_letter_code
_entity_poly.pdbx_strand_id
1 'polypeptide(L)'
;MEIATERRDAAVHSAGPQQLPLARVRNVRDLGGCAYRAEDGSQGETAYGIFLRGPSLRKLTPGDYEYLQEYGEGLKCVVDLRSDFEVGHWPDPYARGRDGVAYVHVQMLDQLNSGKFRDALPDRMSTVYKGLLDNHASSIRRVMESIDAFGQDGCTLFHCRAGKDRTGVVAMLLLGLAGVSDEDIVADYAATQR
;
A
#
# COMPACT_ATOMS: atom_id res chain seq x y z
N MET A 1 15.96 -37.75 -9.53
CA MET A 1 16.76 -36.56 -9.88
C MET A 1 15.99 -35.37 -9.33
N GLU A 2 16.24 -35.06 -8.05
CA GLU A 2 15.58 -33.97 -7.32
C GLU A 2 16.17 -32.65 -7.77
N ILE A 3 15.32 -31.78 -8.29
CA ILE A 3 15.68 -30.38 -8.53
C ILE A 3 15.35 -29.63 -7.23
N ALA A 4 16.36 -29.50 -6.39
CA ALA A 4 16.29 -28.59 -5.25
C ALA A 4 16.20 -27.16 -5.77
N THR A 5 15.01 -26.56 -5.63
CA THR A 5 14.84 -25.12 -5.81
C THR A 5 15.50 -24.44 -4.63
N GLU A 6 16.72 -23.94 -4.81
CA GLU A 6 17.37 -23.05 -3.85
C GLU A 6 16.52 -21.80 -3.69
N ARG A 7 15.80 -21.75 -2.57
CA ARG A 7 15.27 -20.46 -2.08
C ARG A 7 16.50 -19.59 -1.78
N ARG A 8 16.66 -18.51 -2.51
CA ARG A 8 17.62 -17.48 -2.15
C ARG A 8 17.26 -16.98 -0.76
N ASP A 9 18.13 -17.25 0.19
CA ASP A 9 18.03 -16.77 1.56
C ASP A 9 17.93 -15.26 1.53
N ALA A 10 16.72 -14.73 1.79
CA ALA A 10 16.52 -13.34 2.08
C ALA A 10 17.26 -13.07 3.39
N ALA A 11 18.29 -12.23 3.32
CA ALA A 11 19.04 -11.81 4.49
C ALA A 11 18.07 -11.35 5.58
N VAL A 12 18.23 -11.89 6.78
CA VAL A 12 17.51 -11.50 8.00
C VAL A 12 17.70 -9.99 8.20
N HIS A 13 16.71 -9.21 7.81
CA HIS A 13 16.70 -7.77 8.03
C HIS A 13 15.80 -7.49 9.23
N SER A 14 16.42 -6.92 10.25
CA SER A 14 15.78 -6.39 11.43
C SER A 14 14.59 -5.49 11.08
N ALA A 15 13.44 -5.84 11.63
CA ALA A 15 12.22 -5.07 11.88
C ALA A 15 12.16 -3.63 11.32
N GLY A 16 11.34 -3.44 10.33
CA GLY A 16 10.89 -2.13 9.87
C GLY A 16 10.44 -2.15 8.41
N PRO A 17 9.52 -1.25 8.03
CA PRO A 17 9.03 -1.17 6.67
C PRO A 17 10.18 -0.88 5.69
N GLN A 18 10.47 -1.83 4.82
CA GLN A 18 11.57 -1.72 3.86
C GLN A 18 11.19 -0.75 2.74
N GLN A 19 11.87 0.39 2.69
CA GLN A 19 11.71 1.34 1.59
C GLN A 19 12.38 0.80 0.31
N LEU A 20 11.65 0.82 -0.81
CA LEU A 20 12.17 0.43 -2.11
C LEU A 20 13.08 1.52 -2.68
N PRO A 21 14.19 1.16 -3.35
CA PRO A 21 15.20 2.10 -3.87
C PRO A 21 14.79 2.71 -5.22
N LEU A 22 13.57 3.22 -5.33
CA LEU A 22 13.09 3.87 -6.54
C LEU A 22 13.75 5.23 -6.77
N ALA A 23 14.06 5.55 -8.03
CA ALA A 23 14.90 6.70 -8.38
C ALA A 23 14.24 8.06 -8.04
N ARG A 24 12.94 8.21 -8.31
CA ARG A 24 12.25 9.50 -8.16
C ARG A 24 10.95 9.45 -7.34
N VAL A 25 10.50 8.26 -6.96
CA VAL A 25 9.32 8.08 -6.11
C VAL A 25 9.79 7.59 -4.75
N ARG A 26 9.84 8.50 -3.80
CA ARG A 26 10.21 8.19 -2.42
C ARG A 26 9.00 7.68 -1.66
N ASN A 27 9.25 7.00 -0.52
CA ASN A 27 8.21 6.49 0.37
C ASN A 27 7.34 5.35 -0.25
N VAL A 28 7.88 4.65 -1.27
CA VAL A 28 7.34 3.35 -1.64
C VAL A 28 8.03 2.31 -0.75
N ARG A 29 7.23 1.52 -0.03
CA ARG A 29 7.77 0.52 0.89
C ARG A 29 6.89 -0.72 0.98
N ASP A 30 7.54 -1.81 1.36
CA ASP A 30 6.93 -3.10 1.59
C ASP A 30 6.31 -3.17 2.99
N LEU A 31 5.21 -3.88 3.16
CA LEU A 31 4.62 -4.22 4.46
C LEU A 31 5.14 -5.55 5.02
N GLY A 32 6.13 -6.17 4.38
CA GLY A 32 6.82 -7.36 4.88
C GLY A 32 7.74 -7.07 6.05
N GLY A 33 8.09 -8.13 6.79
CA GLY A 33 9.02 -8.07 7.91
C GLY A 33 8.42 -7.53 9.22
N CYS A 34 7.11 -7.37 9.33
CA CYS A 34 6.44 -7.03 10.57
C CYS A 34 6.11 -8.30 11.35
N ALA A 35 6.50 -8.36 12.63
CA ALA A 35 6.11 -9.46 13.51
C ALA A 35 4.60 -9.49 13.71
N TYR A 36 4.00 -10.66 13.65
CA TYR A 36 2.57 -10.84 13.88
C TYR A 36 2.27 -11.96 14.88
N ARG A 37 1.09 -11.88 15.47
CA ARG A 37 0.47 -12.96 16.24
C ARG A 37 -0.97 -13.12 15.75
N ALA A 38 -1.26 -14.23 15.09
CA ALA A 38 -2.60 -14.55 14.61
C ALA A 38 -3.53 -15.00 15.74
N GLU A 39 -4.85 -14.98 15.48
CA GLU A 39 -5.88 -15.39 16.45
C GLU A 39 -5.75 -16.85 16.90
N ASP A 40 -5.24 -17.74 16.04
CA ASP A 40 -4.97 -19.14 16.37
C ASP A 40 -3.71 -19.35 17.23
N GLY A 41 -3.01 -18.25 17.58
CA GLY A 41 -1.79 -18.24 18.38
C GLY A 41 -0.51 -18.47 17.57
N SER A 42 -0.58 -18.66 16.25
CA SER A 42 0.59 -18.70 15.39
C SER A 42 1.31 -17.35 15.36
N GLN A 43 2.63 -17.39 15.19
CA GLN A 43 3.49 -16.21 15.15
C GLN A 43 4.45 -16.31 13.98
N GLY A 44 4.84 -15.16 13.44
CA GLY A 44 5.78 -15.07 12.33
C GLY A 44 6.06 -13.63 11.94
N GLU A 45 6.51 -13.46 10.71
CA GLU A 45 6.70 -12.15 10.09
C GLU A 45 5.87 -12.08 8.80
N THR A 46 5.32 -10.92 8.50
CA THR A 46 4.61 -10.67 7.23
C THR A 46 5.58 -10.86 6.06
N ALA A 47 5.11 -11.50 4.99
CA ALA A 47 5.94 -11.81 3.84
C ALA A 47 6.26 -10.54 3.02
N TYR A 48 7.50 -10.45 2.55
CA TYR A 48 7.91 -9.41 1.58
C TYR A 48 7.37 -9.72 0.18
N GLY A 49 7.24 -8.67 -0.64
CA GLY A 49 6.84 -8.81 -2.04
C GLY A 49 5.34 -9.04 -2.26
N ILE A 50 4.52 -8.92 -1.21
CA ILE A 50 3.07 -9.11 -1.30
C ILE A 50 2.36 -7.75 -1.38
N PHE A 51 2.61 -6.86 -0.42
CA PHE A 51 1.95 -5.57 -0.34
C PHE A 51 2.94 -4.42 -0.28
N LEU A 52 2.85 -3.56 -1.29
CA LEU A 52 3.57 -2.29 -1.33
C LEU A 52 2.63 -1.14 -1.08
N ARG A 53 3.08 -0.15 -0.34
CA ARG A 53 2.39 1.12 -0.16
C ARG A 53 3.22 2.29 -0.65
N GLY A 54 2.58 3.33 -1.17
CA GLY A 54 3.34 4.47 -1.68
C GLY A 54 2.53 5.72 -1.98
N PRO A 55 3.21 6.76 -2.47
CA PRO A 55 2.61 7.98 -3.04
C PRO A 55 2.27 7.76 -4.52
N SER A 56 1.77 8.81 -5.16
CA SER A 56 1.50 8.84 -6.60
C SER A 56 2.71 8.39 -7.44
N LEU A 57 2.48 7.46 -8.36
CA LEU A 57 3.50 6.79 -9.18
C LEU A 57 3.94 7.59 -10.42
N ARG A 58 3.44 8.82 -10.61
CA ARG A 58 3.68 9.65 -11.81
C ARG A 58 5.13 9.94 -12.15
N LYS A 59 6.04 9.79 -11.20
CA LYS A 59 7.47 10.08 -11.39
C LYS A 59 8.32 8.82 -11.53
N LEU A 60 7.70 7.64 -11.71
CA LEU A 60 8.44 6.42 -11.99
C LEU A 60 9.28 6.58 -13.25
N THR A 61 10.52 6.13 -13.19
CA THR A 61 11.44 6.06 -14.33
C THR A 61 11.34 4.69 -15.03
N PRO A 62 11.86 4.52 -16.25
CA PRO A 62 11.90 3.20 -16.89
C PRO A 62 12.51 2.12 -15.99
N GLY A 63 13.63 2.38 -15.33
CA GLY A 63 14.25 1.43 -14.40
C GLY A 63 13.40 1.13 -13.15
N ASP A 64 12.57 2.08 -12.68
CA ASP A 64 11.65 1.82 -11.58
C ASP A 64 10.54 0.83 -11.99
N TYR A 65 10.06 0.87 -13.26
CA TYR A 65 9.09 -0.11 -13.75
C TYR A 65 9.71 -1.52 -13.83
N GLU A 66 10.93 -1.62 -14.35
CA GLU A 66 11.68 -2.88 -14.42
C GLU A 66 11.87 -3.44 -13.00
N TYR A 67 12.33 -2.60 -12.07
CA TYR A 67 12.50 -3.00 -10.68
C TYR A 67 11.21 -3.53 -10.06
N LEU A 68 10.07 -2.85 -10.25
CA LEU A 68 8.78 -3.28 -9.70
C LEU A 68 8.27 -4.59 -10.34
N GLN A 69 8.62 -4.87 -11.61
CA GLN A 69 8.29 -6.14 -12.26
C GLN A 69 9.15 -7.31 -11.77
N GLU A 70 10.34 -7.02 -11.24
CA GLU A 70 11.26 -8.04 -10.71
C GLU A 70 11.16 -8.19 -9.18
N TYR A 71 10.46 -7.28 -8.50
CA TYR A 71 10.33 -7.30 -7.05
C TYR A 71 9.34 -8.38 -6.58
N GLY A 72 9.80 -9.32 -5.74
CA GLY A 72 9.02 -10.49 -5.34
C GLY A 72 8.61 -11.32 -6.55
N GLU A 73 7.32 -11.63 -6.68
CA GLU A 73 6.74 -12.29 -7.85
C GLU A 73 6.29 -11.29 -8.93
N GLY A 74 6.76 -10.05 -8.83
CA GLY A 74 6.44 -8.95 -9.72
C GLY A 74 5.13 -8.22 -9.39
N LEU A 75 5.08 -6.95 -9.77
CA LEU A 75 3.88 -6.13 -9.59
C LEU A 75 2.74 -6.64 -10.49
N LYS A 76 1.61 -6.99 -9.91
CA LYS A 76 0.40 -7.51 -10.60
C LYS A 76 -0.77 -6.53 -10.56
N CYS A 77 -0.86 -5.75 -9.48
CA CYS A 77 -1.97 -4.81 -9.32
C CYS A 77 -1.51 -3.48 -8.73
N VAL A 78 -2.09 -2.40 -9.24
CA VAL A 78 -2.01 -1.06 -8.65
C VAL A 78 -3.40 -0.63 -8.23
N VAL A 79 -3.58 -0.34 -6.93
CA VAL A 79 -4.83 0.19 -6.37
C VAL A 79 -4.66 1.68 -6.08
N ASP A 80 -5.32 2.51 -6.85
CA ASP A 80 -5.26 3.97 -6.73
C ASP A 80 -6.41 4.48 -5.85
N LEU A 81 -6.07 5.02 -4.68
CA LEU A 81 -7.02 5.50 -3.67
C LEU A 81 -7.36 6.99 -3.83
N ARG A 82 -6.88 7.63 -4.88
CA ARG A 82 -7.08 9.07 -5.11
C ARG A 82 -8.51 9.37 -5.52
N SER A 83 -8.92 10.63 -5.38
CA SER A 83 -10.22 11.09 -5.85
C SER A 83 -10.29 11.13 -7.39
N ASP A 84 -11.51 11.09 -7.94
CA ASP A 84 -11.76 11.26 -9.38
C ASP A 84 -11.12 12.56 -9.92
N PHE A 85 -11.17 13.64 -9.15
CA PHE A 85 -10.50 14.89 -9.49
C PHE A 85 -8.97 14.72 -9.61
N GLU A 86 -8.33 14.06 -8.65
CA GLU A 86 -6.88 13.82 -8.66
C GLU A 86 -6.46 12.95 -9.85
N VAL A 87 -7.21 11.89 -10.11
CA VAL A 87 -6.93 10.96 -11.23
C VAL A 87 -7.14 11.65 -12.57
N GLY A 88 -8.21 12.44 -12.72
CA GLY A 88 -8.50 13.18 -13.93
C GLY A 88 -7.44 14.23 -14.28
N HIS A 89 -6.87 14.90 -13.27
CA HIS A 89 -5.82 15.91 -13.49
C HIS A 89 -4.41 15.30 -13.58
N TRP A 90 -4.18 14.21 -12.89
CA TRP A 90 -2.89 13.55 -12.80
C TRP A 90 -3.03 12.02 -12.97
N PRO A 91 -3.27 11.56 -14.21
CA PRO A 91 -3.47 10.14 -14.48
C PRO A 91 -2.31 9.29 -13.95
N ASP A 92 -2.66 8.10 -13.48
CA ASP A 92 -1.66 7.13 -13.08
C ASP A 92 -1.01 6.48 -14.31
N PRO A 93 0.30 6.18 -14.28
CA PRO A 93 0.97 5.55 -15.40
C PRO A 93 0.45 4.15 -15.74
N TYR A 94 -0.18 3.45 -14.81
CA TYR A 94 -0.78 2.13 -15.03
C TYR A 94 -2.23 2.20 -15.52
N ALA A 95 -2.89 3.36 -15.46
CA ALA A 95 -4.31 3.51 -15.80
C ALA A 95 -4.67 3.15 -17.27
N ARG A 96 -3.67 3.06 -18.16
CA ARG A 96 -3.86 2.69 -19.58
C ARG A 96 -3.43 1.27 -19.90
N GLY A 97 -3.21 0.44 -18.89
CA GLY A 97 -2.62 -0.87 -19.03
C GLY A 97 -1.11 -0.79 -19.33
N ARG A 98 -0.30 -1.25 -18.44
CA ARG A 98 1.16 -1.31 -18.60
C ARG A 98 1.65 -2.63 -18.06
N ASP A 99 2.47 -3.32 -18.85
CA ASP A 99 3.23 -4.50 -18.44
C ASP A 99 2.36 -5.64 -17.84
N GLY A 100 1.08 -5.73 -18.26
CA GLY A 100 0.13 -6.71 -17.73
C GLY A 100 -0.36 -6.44 -16.31
N VAL A 101 -0.01 -5.29 -15.72
CA VAL A 101 -0.43 -4.89 -14.38
C VAL A 101 -1.89 -4.42 -14.40
N ALA A 102 -2.72 -5.00 -13.55
CA ALA A 102 -4.09 -4.55 -13.34
C ALA A 102 -4.07 -3.16 -12.64
N TYR A 103 -4.95 -2.28 -13.10
CA TYR A 103 -5.15 -0.99 -12.44
C TYR A 103 -6.59 -0.90 -11.92
N VAL A 104 -6.72 -0.66 -10.62
CA VAL A 104 -8.01 -0.53 -9.95
C VAL A 104 -8.08 0.84 -9.28
N HIS A 105 -9.05 1.65 -9.70
CA HIS A 105 -9.32 2.93 -9.05
C HIS A 105 -10.45 2.79 -8.03
N VAL A 106 -10.17 3.10 -6.78
CA VAL A 106 -11.14 3.13 -5.68
C VAL A 106 -11.00 4.43 -4.93
N GLN A 107 -11.87 5.38 -5.25
CA GLN A 107 -11.87 6.67 -4.56
C GLN A 107 -12.10 6.50 -3.06
N MET A 108 -11.15 6.97 -2.27
CA MET A 108 -11.26 7.10 -0.82
C MET A 108 -11.10 8.58 -0.42
N LEU A 109 -11.99 9.10 0.43
CA LEU A 109 -11.98 10.49 0.91
C LEU A 109 -12.02 11.55 -0.21
N ASP A 110 -13.19 11.82 -0.72
CA ASP A 110 -13.42 12.98 -1.60
C ASP A 110 -13.33 14.31 -0.83
N GLN A 111 -13.65 14.29 0.44
CA GLN A 111 -13.80 15.48 1.28
C GLN A 111 -12.49 16.22 1.56
N LEU A 112 -11.32 15.57 1.53
CA LEU A 112 -10.03 16.25 1.77
C LEU A 112 -9.62 17.21 0.63
N ASN A 113 -10.24 17.13 -0.52
CA ASN A 113 -9.93 17.95 -1.69
C ASN A 113 -11.02 19.00 -2.01
N SER A 114 -12.18 18.96 -1.37
CA SER A 114 -13.17 20.00 -1.53
C SER A 114 -12.71 21.28 -0.79
N GLY A 115 -12.80 22.44 -1.46
CA GLY A 115 -12.44 23.72 -0.83
C GLY A 115 -13.21 24.00 0.48
N LYS A 116 -14.35 23.34 0.66
CA LYS A 116 -15.15 23.35 1.90
C LYS A 116 -14.47 22.67 3.08
N PHE A 117 -13.50 21.78 2.85
CA PHE A 117 -12.83 21.03 3.92
C PHE A 117 -11.68 21.83 4.54
N ARG A 118 -11.12 22.81 3.84
CA ARG A 118 -10.05 23.68 4.40
C ARG A 118 -10.54 24.50 5.59
N ASP A 119 -11.82 24.85 5.60
CA ASP A 119 -12.44 25.66 6.65
C ASP A 119 -13.03 24.81 7.80
N ALA A 120 -13.03 23.48 7.66
CA ALA A 120 -13.66 22.54 8.60
C ALA A 120 -12.76 21.34 8.93
N LEU A 121 -11.42 21.49 8.88
CA LEU A 121 -10.51 20.45 9.32
C LEU A 121 -10.75 20.18 10.81
N PRO A 122 -11.07 18.91 11.20
CA PRO A 122 -11.15 18.56 12.61
C PRO A 122 -9.82 18.87 13.30
N ASP A 123 -9.88 19.29 14.55
CA ASP A 123 -8.68 19.59 15.36
C ASP A 123 -7.72 18.40 15.50
N ARG A 124 -8.17 17.19 15.14
CA ARG A 124 -7.40 15.95 15.19
C ARG A 124 -7.58 15.11 13.95
N MET A 125 -6.48 14.70 13.32
CA MET A 125 -6.48 13.76 12.19
C MET A 125 -7.11 12.41 12.52
N SER A 126 -7.07 11.98 13.78
CA SER A 126 -7.76 10.76 14.25
C SER A 126 -9.28 10.77 13.98
N THR A 127 -9.92 11.95 14.09
CA THR A 127 -11.35 12.11 13.77
C THR A 127 -11.60 11.91 12.27
N VAL A 128 -10.68 12.37 11.42
CA VAL A 128 -10.76 12.18 9.96
C VAL A 128 -10.65 10.69 9.61
N TYR A 129 -9.71 9.97 10.22
CA TYR A 129 -9.52 8.54 9.95
C TYR A 129 -10.67 7.70 10.47
N LYS A 130 -11.21 8.03 11.65
CA LYS A 130 -12.42 7.39 12.16
C LYS A 130 -13.61 7.61 11.23
N GLY A 131 -13.82 8.84 10.79
CA GLY A 131 -14.86 9.16 9.81
C GLY A 131 -14.67 8.45 8.46
N LEU A 132 -13.40 8.18 8.06
CA LEU A 132 -13.11 7.39 6.87
C LEU A 132 -13.57 5.93 7.06
N LEU A 133 -13.27 5.32 8.19
CA LEU A 133 -13.70 3.96 8.50
C LEU A 133 -15.21 3.87 8.59
N ASP A 134 -15.87 4.81 9.27
CA ASP A 134 -17.30 4.80 9.53
C ASP A 134 -18.14 5.06 8.26
N ASN A 135 -17.66 5.93 7.34
CA ASN A 135 -18.45 6.41 6.21
C ASN A 135 -18.03 5.86 4.84
N HIS A 136 -16.90 5.17 4.74
CA HIS A 136 -16.35 4.65 3.47
C HIS A 136 -16.17 3.13 3.46
N ALA A 137 -16.99 2.41 4.21
CA ALA A 137 -16.93 0.94 4.29
C ALA A 137 -17.04 0.26 2.92
N SER A 138 -17.82 0.81 1.99
CA SER A 138 -17.95 0.29 0.62
C SER A 138 -16.66 0.45 -0.19
N SER A 139 -15.95 1.58 -0.05
CA SER A 139 -14.65 1.79 -0.70
C SER A 139 -13.58 0.90 -0.09
N ILE A 140 -13.55 0.77 1.24
CA ILE A 140 -12.64 -0.15 1.94
C ILE A 140 -12.86 -1.58 1.47
N ARG A 141 -14.12 -2.03 1.41
CA ARG A 141 -14.48 -3.35 0.91
C ARG A 141 -13.96 -3.57 -0.51
N ARG A 142 -14.19 -2.63 -1.43
CA ARG A 142 -13.68 -2.72 -2.81
C ARG A 142 -12.16 -2.79 -2.88
N VAL A 143 -11.45 -2.05 -2.01
CA VAL A 143 -9.98 -2.16 -1.91
C VAL A 143 -9.58 -3.56 -1.48
N MET A 144 -10.19 -4.13 -0.44
CA MET A 144 -9.87 -5.47 0.06
C MET A 144 -10.22 -6.55 -0.97
N GLU A 145 -11.36 -6.46 -1.65
CA GLU A 145 -11.75 -7.36 -2.74
C GLU A 145 -10.75 -7.30 -3.92
N SER A 146 -10.23 -6.11 -4.24
CA SER A 146 -9.19 -5.96 -5.27
C SER A 146 -7.86 -6.57 -4.85
N ILE A 147 -7.48 -6.39 -3.60
CA ILE A 147 -6.26 -6.98 -3.02
C ILE A 147 -6.36 -8.51 -3.03
N ASP A 148 -7.49 -9.07 -2.62
CA ASP A 148 -7.73 -10.51 -2.61
C ASP A 148 -7.68 -11.11 -4.03
N ALA A 149 -8.29 -10.43 -4.99
CA ALA A 149 -8.35 -10.89 -6.38
C ALA A 149 -6.97 -10.98 -7.08
N PHE A 150 -6.03 -10.11 -6.72
CA PHE A 150 -4.72 -10.01 -7.38
C PHE A 150 -3.54 -10.38 -6.49
N GLY A 151 -3.71 -10.38 -5.17
CA GLY A 151 -2.62 -10.60 -4.21
C GLY A 151 -2.04 -12.02 -4.22
N GLN A 152 -2.75 -12.99 -4.78
CA GLN A 152 -2.28 -14.39 -4.88
C GLN A 152 -1.31 -14.59 -6.04
N ASP A 153 -1.34 -13.72 -7.06
CA ASP A 153 -0.54 -13.85 -8.27
C ASP A 153 0.79 -13.07 -8.21
N GLY A 154 0.99 -12.29 -7.16
CA GLY A 154 2.19 -11.48 -6.97
C GLY A 154 1.93 -10.20 -6.17
N CYS A 155 2.75 -9.18 -6.40
CA CYS A 155 2.73 -7.97 -5.59
C CYS A 155 1.58 -7.01 -5.95
N THR A 156 0.88 -6.49 -4.94
CA THR A 156 -0.08 -5.40 -5.06
C THR A 156 0.46 -4.12 -4.46
N LEU A 157 0.48 -3.03 -5.23
CA LEU A 157 0.85 -1.70 -4.76
C LEU A 157 -0.40 -0.83 -4.61
N PHE A 158 -0.67 -0.34 -3.41
CA PHE A 158 -1.74 0.62 -3.19
C PHE A 158 -1.19 1.99 -2.81
N HIS A 159 -1.79 3.04 -3.37
CA HIS A 159 -1.28 4.40 -3.19
C HIS A 159 -2.37 5.46 -3.17
N CYS A 160 -2.02 6.63 -2.65
CA CYS A 160 -2.79 7.85 -2.82
C CYS A 160 -1.90 8.97 -3.38
N ARG A 161 -2.15 10.23 -3.05
CA ARG A 161 -1.30 11.33 -3.51
C ARG A 161 0.06 11.35 -2.78
N ALA A 162 0.04 11.36 -1.45
CA ALA A 162 1.23 11.45 -0.60
C ALA A 162 1.71 10.08 -0.05
N GLY A 163 0.90 9.03 -0.18
CA GLY A 163 1.21 7.73 0.41
C GLY A 163 1.07 7.69 1.94
N LYS A 164 0.39 8.68 2.53
CA LYS A 164 0.30 8.86 3.98
C LYS A 164 -1.06 8.44 4.52
N ASP A 165 -2.09 9.24 4.31
CA ASP A 165 -3.36 9.15 5.04
C ASP A 165 -4.26 8.01 4.54
N ARG A 166 -4.81 8.10 3.33
CA ARG A 166 -5.65 7.04 2.71
C ARG A 166 -4.88 5.71 2.63
N THR A 167 -3.65 5.79 2.18
CA THR A 167 -2.72 4.65 2.13
C THR A 167 -2.41 4.10 3.51
N GLY A 168 -2.26 4.97 4.51
CA GLY A 168 -2.04 4.57 5.90
C GLY A 168 -3.21 3.79 6.50
N VAL A 169 -4.45 4.16 6.18
CA VAL A 169 -5.63 3.42 6.65
C VAL A 169 -5.68 2.01 6.03
N VAL A 170 -5.39 1.87 4.74
CA VAL A 170 -5.34 0.54 4.10
C VAL A 170 -4.23 -0.30 4.71
N ALA A 171 -3.03 0.26 4.90
CA ALA A 171 -1.92 -0.45 5.54
C ALA A 171 -2.24 -0.89 6.96
N MET A 172 -2.84 0.00 7.76
CA MET A 172 -3.31 -0.31 9.12
C MET A 172 -4.28 -1.50 9.13
N LEU A 173 -5.24 -1.52 8.21
CA LEU A 173 -6.20 -2.62 8.13
C LEU A 173 -5.54 -3.93 7.75
N LEU A 174 -4.64 -3.94 6.76
CA LEU A 174 -3.92 -5.14 6.33
C LEU A 174 -3.02 -5.69 7.44
N LEU A 175 -2.22 -4.84 8.08
CA LEU A 175 -1.34 -5.23 9.18
C LEU A 175 -2.13 -5.69 10.40
N GLY A 176 -3.24 -5.01 10.73
CA GLY A 176 -4.12 -5.42 11.82
C GLY A 176 -4.80 -6.77 11.57
N LEU A 177 -5.28 -7.04 10.35
CA LEU A 177 -5.82 -8.35 9.97
C LEU A 177 -4.76 -9.46 10.04
N ALA A 178 -3.50 -9.13 9.77
CA ALA A 178 -2.39 -10.08 9.93
C ALA A 178 -2.01 -10.32 11.40
N GLY A 179 -2.50 -9.52 12.35
CA GLY A 179 -2.17 -9.64 13.77
C GLY A 179 -0.86 -8.94 14.16
N VAL A 180 -0.45 -7.92 13.39
CA VAL A 180 0.69 -7.05 13.74
C VAL A 180 0.30 -6.13 14.90
N SER A 181 1.27 -5.83 15.78
CA SER A 181 1.04 -4.98 16.95
C SER A 181 0.67 -3.54 16.59
N ASP A 182 -0.09 -2.87 17.47
CA ASP A 182 -0.44 -1.46 17.30
C ASP A 182 0.82 -0.57 17.22
N GLU A 183 1.87 -0.90 17.98
CA GLU A 183 3.15 -0.20 18.00
C GLU A 183 3.84 -0.25 16.62
N ASP A 184 3.87 -1.43 15.97
CA ASP A 184 4.48 -1.61 14.66
C ASP A 184 3.66 -0.96 13.55
N ILE A 185 2.32 -1.00 13.65
CA ILE A 185 1.42 -0.28 12.74
C ILE A 185 1.66 1.24 12.82
N VAL A 186 1.79 1.77 14.03
CA VAL A 186 2.11 3.19 14.25
C VAL A 186 3.51 3.52 13.72
N ALA A 187 4.48 2.63 13.88
CA ALA A 187 5.84 2.80 13.37
C ALA A 187 5.87 2.86 11.83
N ASP A 188 5.11 1.96 11.15
CA ASP A 188 4.94 2.03 9.69
C ASP A 188 4.32 3.37 9.28
N TYR A 189 3.25 3.81 9.92
CA TYR A 189 2.63 5.10 9.59
C TYR A 189 3.61 6.26 9.78
N ALA A 190 4.35 6.29 10.89
CA ALA A 190 5.32 7.34 11.22
C ALA A 190 6.51 7.39 10.25
N ALA A 191 6.89 6.26 9.63
CA ALA A 191 7.95 6.21 8.63
C ALA A 191 7.67 7.08 7.40
N THR A 192 6.40 7.41 7.13
CA THR A 192 6.01 8.34 6.04
C THR A 192 6.48 9.78 6.27
N GLN A 193 6.89 10.14 7.48
CA GLN A 193 7.30 11.52 7.83
C GLN A 193 8.81 11.76 7.66
N ARG A 194 9.58 10.74 7.33
CA ARG A 194 11.03 10.79 7.10
C ARG A 194 11.31 10.81 5.60
#